data_2a4027736a78e1d078b994c5b1e1e4e2
#
_entry.id   2a4027736a78e1d078b994c5b1e1e4e2
#
_cell.length_a   1.000
_cell.length_b   1.000
_cell.length_c   1.000
_cell.angle_alpha   90.00
_cell.angle_beta   90.00
_cell.angle_gamma   90.00
#
_symmetry.space_group_name_H-M   'P 1'
#
loop_
_entity.id
_entity.type
_entity.pdbx_description
1 polymer ?
#
loop_
_entity_poly.entity_id
_entity_poly.type
_entity_poly.pdbx_seq_one_letter_code
_entity_poly.pdbx_strand_id
1 'polypeptide(L)'
;MGYSIKSDIVVPNGYVYRQSGLQPGFHQIHMHSTGNATASVQNERDYLAGHYSAANYTHLVGITNGAVDIRQVMNTNGGAWDVGGDWNWETYAAIEFAEGSIRSQAGFNKAYPAYIWLARTLAEQAGITYTIDNLNTVGIKSHNYASATGHGSDHVDPIPFLAKWGVSRDKFNHDLVNGVGSSSIVTTSTKTSSVKTNTESSAIQQFKNAGNRFTNTKTFKVDKVAKVNGIWQILNYSLAGGKDADWTTNGIPLDIVDNLTRGMAPTRVGDVMKFNALYNHGTIDKYDMNSNAVGIIFDQYGIIWFNADQFIKL
;
A
#
# COMPACT_ATOMS: atom_id res chain seq x y z
N MET A 1 -13.22 16.78 -11.68
CA MET A 1 -14.15 17.27 -10.64
C MET A 1 -13.44 17.09 -9.31
N GLY A 2 -13.36 18.14 -8.49
CA GLY A 2 -12.77 18.02 -7.15
C GLY A 2 -13.82 17.51 -6.16
N TYR A 3 -13.38 16.70 -5.19
CA TYR A 3 -14.22 16.37 -4.02
C TYR A 3 -14.18 17.52 -3.03
N SER A 4 -15.19 17.59 -2.15
CA SER A 4 -15.25 18.53 -1.03
C SER A 4 -15.48 17.79 0.28
N ILE A 5 -14.84 18.26 1.34
CA ILE A 5 -15.00 17.74 2.70
C ILE A 5 -16.01 18.64 3.40
N LYS A 6 -17.13 18.04 3.87
CA LYS A 6 -18.11 18.75 4.70
C LYS A 6 -17.62 18.74 6.15
N SER A 7 -17.50 19.90 6.75
CA SER A 7 -17.27 19.99 8.20
C SER A 7 -18.56 19.63 8.96
N ASP A 8 -18.46 18.57 9.77
CA ASP A 8 -19.58 18.01 10.57
C ASP A 8 -19.04 17.51 11.92
N ILE A 9 -18.27 18.38 12.58
CA ILE A 9 -17.52 18.05 13.81
C ILE A 9 -18.47 17.67 14.94
N VAL A 10 -18.28 16.47 15.50
CA VAL A 10 -19.04 15.93 16.64
C VAL A 10 -18.15 15.56 17.83
N VAL A 11 -16.85 15.39 17.60
CA VAL A 11 -15.88 15.14 18.67
C VAL A 11 -15.24 16.47 19.09
N PRO A 12 -15.19 16.79 20.40
CA PRO A 12 -14.57 18.03 20.87
C PRO A 12 -13.13 18.19 20.41
N ASN A 13 -12.74 19.40 20.01
CA ASN A 13 -11.40 19.71 19.55
C ASN A 13 -10.33 19.26 20.57
N GLY A 14 -9.34 18.53 20.10
CA GLY A 14 -8.24 18.03 20.92
C GLY A 14 -8.66 17.00 21.96
N TYR A 15 -9.79 16.33 21.79
CA TYR A 15 -10.32 15.39 22.78
C TYR A 15 -9.30 14.31 23.15
N VAL A 16 -8.64 13.70 22.18
CA VAL A 16 -7.70 12.58 22.42
C VAL A 16 -6.40 13.07 23.05
N TYR A 17 -5.69 14.01 22.45
CA TYR A 17 -4.40 14.44 22.99
C TYR A 17 -4.52 15.12 24.36
N ARG A 18 -5.66 15.76 24.67
CA ARG A 18 -5.89 16.32 26.01
C ARG A 18 -6.00 15.25 27.09
N GLN A 19 -6.46 14.06 26.73
CA GLN A 19 -6.55 12.92 27.65
C GLN A 19 -5.15 12.34 27.95
N SER A 20 -4.27 12.35 26.96
CA SER A 20 -2.92 11.76 27.05
C SER A 20 -1.86 12.74 27.56
N GLY A 21 -2.10 14.05 27.46
CA GLY A 21 -1.09 15.07 27.67
C GLY A 21 -0.05 15.19 26.54
N LEU A 22 -0.22 14.45 25.45
CA LEU A 22 0.66 14.50 24.29
C LEU A 22 0.44 15.80 23.48
N GLN A 23 1.49 16.25 22.81
CA GLN A 23 1.38 17.40 21.90
C GLN A 23 0.99 16.95 20.50
N PRO A 24 0.26 17.77 19.72
CA PRO A 24 0.01 17.53 18.31
C PRO A 24 1.32 17.42 17.53
N GLY A 25 1.26 16.77 16.38
CA GLY A 25 2.43 16.52 15.51
C GLY A 25 2.48 15.09 15.03
N PHE A 26 1.34 14.46 15.07
CA PHE A 26 1.14 13.07 14.65
C PHE A 26 1.40 12.90 13.15
N HIS A 27 1.86 11.70 12.74
CA HIS A 27 2.43 11.48 11.41
C HIS A 27 1.87 10.25 10.69
N GLN A 28 0.69 9.76 11.13
CA GLN A 28 0.05 8.63 10.45
C GLN A 28 -1.35 9.01 9.93
N ILE A 29 -1.68 8.50 8.74
CA ILE A 29 -3.05 8.44 8.22
C ILE A 29 -3.52 7.01 8.36
N HIS A 30 -4.57 6.78 9.13
CA HIS A 30 -5.13 5.44 9.31
C HIS A 30 -6.32 5.21 8.37
N MET A 31 -6.31 4.05 7.72
CA MET A 31 -7.32 3.64 6.75
C MET A 31 -8.19 2.54 7.34
N HIS A 32 -9.50 2.82 7.44
CA HIS A 32 -10.49 1.93 8.04
C HIS A 32 -11.68 1.69 7.13
N SER A 33 -12.51 0.73 7.52
CA SER A 33 -13.89 0.61 7.08
C SER A 33 -14.76 0.19 8.27
N THR A 34 -15.97 0.72 8.36
CA THR A 34 -16.77 0.71 9.61
C THR A 34 -17.20 -0.68 10.09
N GLY A 35 -17.01 -1.75 9.30
CA GLY A 35 -17.48 -3.11 9.62
C GLY A 35 -19.01 -3.24 9.74
N ASN A 36 -19.74 -2.16 9.51
CA ASN A 36 -21.18 -2.08 9.67
C ASN A 36 -21.88 -2.06 8.30
N ALA A 37 -22.36 -3.22 7.88
CA ALA A 37 -22.96 -3.40 6.55
C ALA A 37 -24.32 -2.69 6.37
N THR A 38 -24.90 -2.08 7.40
CA THR A 38 -26.25 -1.51 7.36
C THR A 38 -26.31 -0.01 7.61
N ALA A 39 -25.34 0.57 8.30
CA ALA A 39 -25.36 1.99 8.66
C ALA A 39 -25.08 2.90 7.46
N SER A 40 -25.83 4.00 7.38
CA SER A 40 -25.53 5.10 6.46
C SER A 40 -24.40 5.96 7.01
N VAL A 41 -23.82 6.83 6.16
CA VAL A 41 -22.85 7.85 6.61
C VAL A 41 -23.42 8.70 7.77
N GLN A 42 -24.71 9.02 7.73
CA GLN A 42 -25.39 9.77 8.81
C GLN A 42 -25.47 8.94 10.09
N ASN A 43 -25.82 7.65 10.01
CA ASN A 43 -25.89 6.79 11.20
C ASN A 43 -24.53 6.63 11.88
N GLU A 44 -23.45 6.45 11.09
CA GLU A 44 -22.08 6.36 11.63
C GLU A 44 -21.66 7.66 12.33
N ARG A 45 -21.97 8.80 11.71
CA ARG A 45 -21.73 10.13 12.31
C ARG A 45 -22.50 10.32 13.61
N ASP A 46 -23.78 9.95 13.65
CA ASP A 46 -24.63 10.13 14.84
C ASP A 46 -24.24 9.16 15.96
N TYR A 47 -23.83 7.93 15.59
CA TYR A 47 -23.26 6.98 16.55
C TYR A 47 -21.99 7.54 17.18
N LEU A 48 -21.06 8.05 16.36
CA LEU A 48 -19.84 8.68 16.86
C LEU A 48 -20.15 9.83 17.83
N ALA A 49 -21.15 10.68 17.54
CA ALA A 49 -21.53 11.81 18.39
C ALA A 49 -21.89 11.39 19.82
N GLY A 50 -22.44 10.19 20.00
CA GLY A 50 -22.79 9.63 21.31
C GLY A 50 -21.72 8.72 21.94
N HIS A 51 -20.69 8.30 21.18
CA HIS A 51 -19.77 7.23 21.61
C HIS A 51 -18.29 7.57 21.38
N TYR A 52 -17.94 8.80 21.04
CA TYR A 52 -16.55 9.20 20.75
C TYR A 52 -15.59 8.99 21.93
N SER A 53 -16.09 8.78 23.13
CA SER A 53 -15.27 8.47 24.30
C SER A 53 -14.79 7.00 24.34
N ALA A 54 -15.38 6.13 23.55
CA ALA A 54 -14.98 4.73 23.44
C ALA A 54 -14.05 4.49 22.25
N ALA A 55 -14.41 5.03 21.09
CA ALA A 55 -13.60 5.01 19.86
C ALA A 55 -13.94 6.25 19.03
N ASN A 56 -12.98 6.75 18.26
CA ASN A 56 -13.19 7.92 17.43
C ASN A 56 -12.25 7.94 16.21
N TYR A 57 -12.67 8.67 15.21
CA TYR A 57 -11.98 8.86 13.93
C TYR A 57 -12.24 10.26 13.39
N THR A 58 -11.45 10.68 12.40
CA THR A 58 -11.53 12.08 11.92
C THR A 58 -12.46 12.27 10.75
N HIS A 59 -12.60 11.28 9.88
CA HIS A 59 -13.36 11.40 8.63
C HIS A 59 -14.19 10.18 8.32
N LEU A 60 -15.31 10.43 7.64
CA LEU A 60 -16.19 9.43 7.03
C LEU A 60 -16.24 9.63 5.52
N VAL A 61 -16.23 8.54 4.77
CA VAL A 61 -16.48 8.54 3.32
C VAL A 61 -17.53 7.50 2.97
N GLY A 62 -18.50 7.87 2.15
CA GLY A 62 -19.51 6.94 1.67
C GLY A 62 -20.41 7.55 0.60
N ILE A 63 -21.60 6.99 0.47
CA ILE A 63 -22.62 7.44 -0.47
C ILE A 63 -23.87 7.86 0.29
N THR A 64 -24.33 9.09 0.04
CA THR A 64 -25.62 9.62 0.52
C THR A 64 -26.42 10.11 -0.68
N ASN A 65 -27.65 9.63 -0.84
CA ASN A 65 -28.53 10.00 -1.97
C ASN A 65 -27.88 9.83 -3.36
N GLY A 66 -27.06 8.77 -3.54
CA GLY A 66 -26.38 8.45 -4.80
C GLY A 66 -25.15 9.31 -5.11
N ALA A 67 -24.79 10.26 -4.24
CA ALA A 67 -23.60 11.10 -4.34
C ALA A 67 -22.55 10.72 -3.27
N VAL A 68 -21.27 11.03 -3.56
CA VAL A 68 -20.18 10.91 -2.59
C VAL A 68 -20.43 11.88 -1.43
N ASP A 69 -20.30 11.38 -0.21
CA ASP A 69 -20.42 12.14 1.04
C ASP A 69 -19.12 11.97 1.83
N ILE A 70 -18.37 13.04 1.98
CA ILE A 70 -17.14 13.09 2.77
C ILE A 70 -17.36 14.04 3.92
N ARG A 71 -17.20 13.56 5.15
CA ARG A 71 -17.39 14.37 6.36
C ARG A 71 -16.14 14.36 7.21
N GLN A 72 -15.74 15.53 7.67
CA GLN A 72 -14.84 15.67 8.78
C GLN A 72 -15.64 15.74 10.07
N VAL A 73 -15.49 14.73 10.94
CA VAL A 73 -16.27 14.56 12.18
C VAL A 73 -15.44 14.83 13.44
N MET A 74 -14.12 14.86 13.32
CA MET A 74 -13.16 15.27 14.34
C MET A 74 -12.01 16.05 13.69
N ASN A 75 -11.37 16.95 14.43
CA ASN A 75 -10.19 17.65 13.94
C ASN A 75 -9.02 16.69 13.76
N THR A 76 -8.21 16.97 12.75
CA THR A 76 -6.94 16.26 12.49
C THR A 76 -5.83 16.69 13.45
N ASN A 77 -4.70 15.99 13.40
CA ASN A 77 -3.48 16.32 14.14
C ASN A 77 -3.66 16.33 15.65
N GLY A 78 -4.36 15.34 16.18
CA GLY A 78 -4.67 15.28 17.61
C GLY A 78 -4.73 13.87 18.20
N GLY A 79 -4.28 12.86 17.46
CA GLY A 79 -4.52 11.46 17.80
C GLY A 79 -5.97 11.04 17.55
N ALA A 80 -6.21 9.74 17.54
CA ALA A 80 -7.55 9.15 17.52
C ALA A 80 -7.53 7.82 18.27
N TRP A 81 -8.64 7.45 18.84
CA TRP A 81 -8.81 6.10 19.40
C TRP A 81 -9.43 5.20 18.34
N ASP A 82 -8.64 4.90 17.31
CA ASP A 82 -9.08 4.26 16.08
C ASP A 82 -8.49 2.87 15.85
N VAL A 83 -7.21 2.65 16.19
CA VAL A 83 -6.59 1.33 15.99
C VAL A 83 -6.52 0.47 17.25
N GLY A 84 -6.87 1.01 18.43
CA GLY A 84 -6.91 0.26 19.69
C GLY A 84 -5.54 -0.12 20.26
N GLY A 85 -4.47 0.58 19.86
CA GLY A 85 -3.11 0.35 20.34
C GLY A 85 -2.32 1.65 20.50
N ASP A 86 -0.99 1.54 20.60
CA ASP A 86 -0.10 2.68 20.80
C ASP A 86 -0.09 3.65 19.59
N TRP A 87 -0.43 3.18 18.40
CA TRP A 87 -0.56 4.06 17.23
C TRP A 87 -1.77 4.99 17.27
N ASN A 88 -2.70 4.82 18.19
CA ASN A 88 -3.70 5.84 18.47
C ASN A 88 -3.09 7.24 18.70
N TRP A 89 -1.87 7.28 19.23
CA TRP A 89 -1.11 8.50 19.52
C TRP A 89 -0.33 9.04 18.32
N GLU A 90 -0.24 8.26 17.23
CA GLU A 90 0.41 8.65 15.98
C GLU A 90 -0.57 9.16 14.91
N THR A 91 -1.88 9.11 15.19
CA THR A 91 -2.92 9.43 14.22
C THR A 91 -2.99 10.93 13.94
N TYR A 92 -2.56 11.33 12.72
CA TYR A 92 -2.90 12.64 12.16
C TYR A 92 -4.34 12.66 11.69
N ALA A 93 -4.77 11.62 10.97
CA ALA A 93 -6.16 11.43 10.56
C ALA A 93 -6.50 9.93 10.46
N ALA A 94 -7.72 9.58 10.84
CA ALA A 94 -8.33 8.28 10.67
C ALA A 94 -9.54 8.41 9.76
N ILE A 95 -9.63 7.58 8.72
CA ILE A 95 -10.66 7.64 7.68
C ILE A 95 -11.46 6.35 7.68
N GLU A 96 -12.73 6.45 7.98
CA GLU A 96 -13.68 5.35 7.92
C GLU A 96 -14.43 5.33 6.59
N PHE A 97 -14.37 4.19 5.87
CA PHE A 97 -15.24 3.93 4.74
C PHE A 97 -16.57 3.37 5.26
N ALA A 98 -17.65 4.12 5.16
CA ALA A 98 -18.97 3.73 5.64
C ALA A 98 -19.55 2.58 4.79
N GLU A 99 -19.28 1.34 5.18
CA GLU A 99 -19.59 0.12 4.41
C GLU A 99 -21.06 0.02 4.07
N GLY A 100 -21.93 0.26 5.04
CA GLY A 100 -23.38 0.16 4.88
C GLY A 100 -23.99 1.18 3.93
N SER A 101 -23.25 2.25 3.58
CA SER A 101 -23.66 3.23 2.57
C SER A 101 -23.46 2.71 1.13
N ILE A 102 -22.66 1.65 0.95
CA ILE A 102 -22.29 1.08 -0.35
C ILE A 102 -23.23 -0.08 -0.68
N ARG A 103 -24.20 0.17 -1.57
CA ARG A 103 -25.25 -0.79 -1.93
C ARG A 103 -25.06 -1.45 -3.30
N SER A 104 -24.04 -1.02 -4.08
CA SER A 104 -23.77 -1.52 -5.42
C SER A 104 -22.36 -1.24 -5.86
N GLN A 105 -21.89 -1.99 -6.87
CA GLN A 105 -20.60 -1.72 -7.52
C GLN A 105 -20.52 -0.29 -8.05
N ALA A 106 -21.61 0.25 -8.60
CA ALA A 106 -21.65 1.63 -9.08
C ALA A 106 -21.46 2.66 -7.93
N GLY A 107 -22.03 2.39 -6.75
CA GLY A 107 -21.80 3.19 -5.55
C GLY A 107 -20.35 3.13 -5.08
N PHE A 108 -19.78 1.91 -5.02
CA PHE A 108 -18.39 1.71 -4.67
C PHE A 108 -17.45 2.43 -5.64
N ASN A 109 -17.68 2.30 -6.94
CA ASN A 109 -16.86 2.95 -7.97
C ASN A 109 -16.89 4.49 -7.91
N LYS A 110 -17.92 5.08 -7.28
CA LYS A 110 -17.96 6.52 -6.99
C LYS A 110 -17.22 6.88 -5.69
N ALA A 111 -17.41 6.08 -4.62
CA ALA A 111 -16.89 6.39 -3.29
C ALA A 111 -15.39 6.04 -3.13
N TYR A 112 -14.94 4.96 -3.74
CA TYR A 112 -13.55 4.51 -3.61
C TYR A 112 -12.53 5.55 -4.11
N PRO A 113 -12.69 6.19 -5.29
CA PRO A 113 -11.80 7.28 -5.69
C PRO A 113 -11.78 8.46 -4.70
N ALA A 114 -12.90 8.73 -4.05
CA ALA A 114 -12.98 9.77 -3.03
C ALA A 114 -12.25 9.38 -1.73
N TYR A 115 -12.31 8.11 -1.33
CA TYR A 115 -11.56 7.56 -0.21
C TYR A 115 -10.05 7.67 -0.43
N ILE A 116 -9.55 7.31 -1.62
CA ILE A 116 -8.15 7.47 -2.01
C ILE A 116 -7.76 8.95 -2.07
N TRP A 117 -8.59 9.79 -2.70
CA TRP A 117 -8.33 11.23 -2.78
C TRP A 117 -8.21 11.86 -1.39
N LEU A 118 -9.12 11.50 -0.45
CA LEU A 118 -9.09 12.02 0.91
C LEU A 118 -7.80 11.61 1.63
N ALA A 119 -7.41 10.34 1.56
CA ALA A 119 -6.18 9.86 2.17
C ALA A 119 -4.95 10.61 1.64
N ARG A 120 -4.85 10.81 0.33
CA ARG A 120 -3.75 11.56 -0.30
C ARG A 120 -3.76 13.03 0.11
N THR A 121 -4.94 13.66 0.14
CA THR A 121 -5.08 15.08 0.56
C THR A 121 -4.62 15.27 2.00
N LEU A 122 -5.02 14.38 2.90
CA LEU A 122 -4.63 14.44 4.31
C LEU A 122 -3.14 14.12 4.50
N ALA A 123 -2.60 13.16 3.75
CA ALA A 123 -1.18 12.83 3.75
C ALA A 123 -0.33 14.01 3.25
N GLU A 124 -0.78 14.72 2.20
CA GLU A 124 -0.11 15.93 1.71
C GLU A 124 -0.12 17.04 2.76
N GLN A 125 -1.24 17.27 3.44
CA GLN A 125 -1.34 18.24 4.54
C GLN A 125 -0.41 17.92 5.70
N ALA A 126 -0.19 16.62 5.98
CA ALA A 126 0.69 16.15 7.05
C ALA A 126 2.15 15.97 6.62
N GLY A 127 2.49 16.17 5.33
CA GLY A 127 3.83 15.91 4.81
C GLY A 127 4.19 14.42 4.78
N ILE A 128 3.20 13.54 4.63
CA ILE A 128 3.33 12.07 4.67
C ILE A 128 3.37 11.51 3.24
N THR A 129 4.19 10.48 3.01
CA THR A 129 4.24 9.76 1.74
C THR A 129 2.97 8.94 1.50
N TYR A 130 2.60 8.72 0.24
CA TYR A 130 1.36 8.03 -0.13
C TYR A 130 1.43 6.49 -0.05
N THR A 131 2.56 5.92 0.32
CA THR A 131 2.70 4.46 0.49
C THR A 131 1.97 3.96 1.72
N ILE A 132 1.25 2.84 1.58
CA ILE A 132 0.54 2.20 2.68
C ILE A 132 1.34 1.03 3.28
N ASP A 133 1.20 0.82 4.58
CA ASP A 133 1.67 -0.37 5.30
C ASP A 133 3.18 -0.66 5.13
N ASN A 134 4.00 0.34 5.33
CA ASN A 134 5.45 0.18 5.42
C ASN A 134 5.94 0.18 6.89
N LEU A 135 7.17 -0.25 7.12
CA LEU A 135 7.77 -0.35 8.46
C LEU A 135 8.10 0.99 9.12
N ASN A 136 8.14 2.10 8.36
CA ASN A 136 8.36 3.42 8.95
C ASN A 136 7.15 3.77 9.83
N THR A 137 7.38 4.34 10.99
CA THR A 137 6.30 4.85 11.86
C THR A 137 5.47 5.88 11.11
N VAL A 138 6.10 6.82 10.42
CA VAL A 138 5.43 7.81 9.58
C VAL A 138 4.84 7.16 8.33
N GLY A 139 3.58 7.46 7.97
CA GLY A 139 2.99 7.01 6.72
C GLY A 139 1.50 6.70 6.79
N ILE A 140 0.97 6.16 5.71
CA ILE A 140 -0.41 5.64 5.66
C ILE A 140 -0.39 4.21 6.19
N LYS A 141 -1.33 3.87 7.07
CA LYS A 141 -1.45 2.54 7.68
C LYS A 141 -2.88 2.03 7.55
N SER A 142 -3.06 0.76 7.23
CA SER A 142 -4.35 0.10 7.45
C SER A 142 -4.48 -0.35 8.90
N HIS A 143 -5.70 -0.45 9.43
CA HIS A 143 -5.92 -1.08 10.74
C HIS A 143 -5.39 -2.51 10.76
N ASN A 144 -5.59 -3.26 9.66
CA ASN A 144 -5.01 -4.58 9.48
C ASN A 144 -3.48 -4.62 9.71
N TYR A 145 -2.76 -3.60 9.26
CA TYR A 145 -1.31 -3.54 9.45
C TYR A 145 -0.93 -3.17 10.88
N ALA A 146 -1.63 -2.20 11.48
CA ALA A 146 -1.44 -1.86 12.89
C ALA A 146 -1.62 -3.09 13.80
N SER A 147 -2.67 -3.89 13.54
CA SER A 147 -2.93 -5.15 14.25
C SER A 147 -1.83 -6.18 14.03
N ALA A 148 -1.45 -6.41 12.77
CA ALA A 148 -0.44 -7.41 12.40
C ALA A 148 0.96 -7.10 12.95
N THR A 149 1.25 -5.83 13.24
CA THR A 149 2.55 -5.37 13.76
C THR A 149 2.53 -5.09 15.26
N GLY A 150 1.42 -5.38 15.95
CA GLY A 150 1.29 -5.23 17.40
C GLY A 150 1.03 -3.82 17.90
N HIS A 151 0.64 -2.91 16.99
CA HIS A 151 0.35 -1.50 17.28
C HIS A 151 -1.15 -1.17 17.32
N GLY A 152 -2.00 -2.16 17.08
CA GLY A 152 -3.45 -2.04 17.09
C GLY A 152 -4.15 -3.25 17.70
N SER A 153 -5.48 -3.20 17.74
CA SER A 153 -6.35 -4.32 18.11
C SER A 153 -6.42 -5.34 16.95
N ASP A 154 -7.11 -6.47 17.16
CA ASP A 154 -7.20 -7.61 16.23
C ASP A 154 -8.12 -7.38 14.99
N HIS A 155 -8.16 -6.18 14.46
CA HIS A 155 -8.96 -5.81 13.31
C HIS A 155 -8.24 -6.03 11.99
N VAL A 156 -9.00 -6.23 10.91
CA VAL A 156 -8.50 -6.57 9.58
C VAL A 156 -8.91 -5.57 8.48
N ASP A 157 -9.69 -4.55 8.85
CA ASP A 157 -10.17 -3.51 7.94
C ASP A 157 -9.02 -2.58 7.44
N PRO A 158 -9.20 -1.95 6.31
CA PRO A 158 -10.30 -2.03 5.34
C PRO A 158 -10.15 -3.17 4.32
N ILE A 159 -9.15 -4.03 4.46
CA ILE A 159 -8.72 -4.96 3.41
C ILE A 159 -9.83 -5.92 2.94
N PRO A 160 -10.58 -6.62 3.83
CA PRO A 160 -11.67 -7.50 3.38
C PRO A 160 -12.80 -6.75 2.70
N PHE A 161 -13.15 -5.55 3.18
CA PHE A 161 -14.17 -4.73 2.55
C PHE A 161 -13.77 -4.31 1.13
N LEU A 162 -12.55 -3.83 0.95
CA LEU A 162 -12.03 -3.45 -0.36
C LEU A 162 -11.98 -4.67 -1.31
N ALA A 163 -11.55 -5.82 -0.82
CA ALA A 163 -11.48 -7.07 -1.59
C ALA A 163 -12.87 -7.53 -2.07
N LYS A 164 -13.91 -7.37 -1.25
CA LYS A 164 -15.31 -7.65 -1.63
C LYS A 164 -15.74 -6.90 -2.89
N TRP A 165 -15.19 -5.70 -3.10
CA TRP A 165 -15.49 -4.84 -4.24
C TRP A 165 -14.43 -4.91 -5.36
N GLY A 166 -13.54 -5.89 -5.30
CA GLY A 166 -12.54 -6.15 -6.34
C GLY A 166 -11.27 -5.29 -6.25
N VAL A 167 -11.01 -4.68 -5.10
CA VAL A 167 -9.77 -3.94 -4.84
C VAL A 167 -8.83 -4.79 -3.99
N SER A 168 -7.75 -5.30 -4.60
CA SER A 168 -6.68 -5.99 -3.89
C SER A 168 -5.83 -4.99 -3.07
N ARG A 169 -5.03 -5.51 -2.13
CA ARG A 169 -4.07 -4.69 -1.38
C ARG A 169 -3.09 -3.97 -2.33
N ASP A 170 -2.60 -4.66 -3.35
CA ASP A 170 -1.67 -4.07 -4.34
C ASP A 170 -2.32 -2.93 -5.12
N LYS A 171 -3.58 -3.13 -5.57
CA LYS A 171 -4.35 -2.08 -6.20
C LYS A 171 -4.58 -0.90 -5.26
N PHE A 172 -4.88 -1.16 -4.00
CA PHE A 172 -5.08 -0.13 -2.98
C PHE A 172 -3.80 0.71 -2.79
N ASN A 173 -2.63 0.05 -2.65
CA ASN A 173 -1.34 0.73 -2.58
C ASN A 173 -1.05 1.52 -3.87
N HIS A 174 -1.23 0.89 -5.04
CA HIS A 174 -1.06 1.57 -6.33
C HIS A 174 -1.90 2.84 -6.43
N ASP A 175 -3.19 2.76 -6.06
CA ASP A 175 -4.12 3.87 -6.15
C ASP A 175 -3.79 4.99 -5.13
N LEU A 176 -3.26 4.65 -3.97
CA LEU A 176 -2.74 5.63 -3.02
C LEU A 176 -1.52 6.37 -3.60
N VAL A 177 -0.57 5.65 -4.17
CA VAL A 177 0.66 6.25 -4.72
C VAL A 177 0.36 7.08 -5.96
N ASN A 178 -0.48 6.59 -6.88
CA ASN A 178 -0.64 7.19 -8.21
C ASN A 178 -1.96 7.97 -8.39
N GLY A 179 -2.93 7.77 -7.50
CA GLY A 179 -4.31 8.23 -7.67
C GLY A 179 -5.15 7.26 -8.49
N VAL A 180 -6.45 7.22 -8.20
CA VAL A 180 -7.40 6.39 -8.95
C VAL A 180 -7.62 6.97 -10.34
N GLY A 181 -7.54 6.13 -11.37
CA GLY A 181 -7.71 6.53 -12.77
C GLY A 181 -6.44 7.10 -13.41
N SER A 182 -5.32 7.09 -12.72
CA SER A 182 -4.01 7.15 -13.35
C SER A 182 -3.82 5.84 -14.11
N SER A 183 -4.49 5.72 -15.26
CA SER A 183 -4.12 4.74 -16.25
C SER A 183 -2.68 5.06 -16.60
N SER A 184 -1.78 4.11 -16.45
CA SER A 184 -0.59 4.09 -17.28
C SER A 184 -1.12 4.30 -18.70
N ILE A 185 -0.90 5.48 -19.28
CA ILE A 185 -1.17 5.70 -20.69
C ILE A 185 -0.12 4.84 -21.39
N VAL A 186 -0.46 3.59 -21.61
CA VAL A 186 0.12 2.85 -22.70
C VAL A 186 -0.34 3.61 -23.94
N THR A 187 0.48 4.50 -24.43
CA THR A 187 0.38 5.04 -25.78
C THR A 187 0.47 3.85 -26.70
N THR A 188 -0.69 3.32 -27.05
CA THR A 188 -0.82 2.33 -28.11
C THR A 188 -0.50 3.03 -29.40
N SER A 189 0.77 3.10 -29.74
CA SER A 189 1.19 3.34 -31.10
C SER A 189 0.77 2.09 -31.87
N THR A 190 -0.35 2.20 -32.56
CA THR A 190 -0.82 1.23 -33.54
C THR A 190 0.23 1.10 -34.64
N LYS A 191 1.17 0.19 -34.46
CA LYS A 191 1.91 -0.40 -35.57
C LYS A 191 1.35 -1.79 -35.79
N THR A 192 0.55 -1.89 -36.80
CA THR A 192 0.16 -3.14 -37.45
C THR A 192 1.45 -3.92 -37.77
N SER A 193 1.66 -5.02 -37.06
CA SER A 193 2.66 -6.02 -37.42
C SER A 193 2.10 -7.39 -37.11
N SER A 194 1.85 -8.08 -38.19
CA SER A 194 1.64 -9.53 -38.40
C SER A 194 1.79 -10.42 -37.16
N VAL A 195 0.67 -11.10 -36.88
CA VAL A 195 0.56 -12.28 -36.01
C VAL A 195 1.61 -13.32 -36.42
N LYS A 196 2.61 -13.53 -35.56
CA LYS A 196 3.30 -14.79 -35.44
C LYS A 196 2.84 -15.44 -34.14
N THR A 197 2.02 -16.44 -34.27
CA THR A 197 1.72 -17.42 -33.23
C THR A 197 3.01 -18.16 -32.89
N ASN A 198 3.71 -17.71 -31.88
CA ASN A 198 4.70 -18.54 -31.18
C ASN A 198 4.09 -18.95 -29.84
N THR A 199 3.74 -20.21 -29.76
CA THR A 199 3.35 -20.95 -28.57
C THR A 199 4.62 -21.25 -27.73
N GLU A 200 5.32 -20.25 -27.25
CA GLU A 200 6.25 -20.43 -26.15
C GLU A 200 5.59 -19.95 -24.88
N SER A 201 5.42 -20.89 -23.93
CA SER A 201 4.97 -20.59 -22.59
C SER A 201 5.92 -19.57 -21.97
N SER A 202 5.44 -18.37 -21.67
CA SER A 202 6.25 -17.36 -20.98
C SER A 202 6.85 -17.93 -19.69
N ALA A 203 7.99 -17.41 -19.24
CA ALA A 203 8.61 -17.86 -18.00
C ALA A 203 7.63 -17.78 -16.83
N ILE A 204 6.81 -16.73 -16.79
CA ILE A 204 5.76 -16.56 -15.77
C ILE A 204 4.71 -17.69 -15.81
N GLN A 205 4.33 -18.19 -16.99
CA GLN A 205 3.40 -19.30 -17.12
C GLN A 205 4.00 -20.60 -16.58
N GLN A 206 5.32 -20.82 -16.76
CA GLN A 206 6.02 -21.96 -16.19
C GLN A 206 5.95 -21.97 -14.66
N PHE A 207 6.16 -20.83 -14.02
CA PHE A 207 6.03 -20.72 -12.56
C PHE A 207 4.61 -21.01 -12.07
N LYS A 208 3.59 -20.50 -12.75
CA LYS A 208 2.18 -20.75 -12.39
C LYS A 208 1.81 -22.24 -12.44
N ASN A 209 2.34 -22.96 -13.43
CA ASN A 209 1.96 -24.36 -13.69
C ASN A 209 2.70 -25.38 -12.80
N ALA A 210 3.74 -24.97 -12.09
CA ALA A 210 4.63 -25.89 -11.39
C ALA A 210 4.89 -25.61 -9.93
N GLY A 211 3.93 -25.09 -9.23
CA GLY A 211 4.00 -24.97 -7.78
C GLY A 211 4.81 -23.77 -7.29
N ASN A 212 5.06 -22.80 -8.16
CA ASN A 212 5.62 -21.49 -7.82
C ASN A 212 7.04 -21.46 -7.23
N ARG A 213 7.76 -22.59 -7.20
CA ARG A 213 9.10 -22.62 -6.62
C ARG A 213 10.16 -22.14 -7.60
N PHE A 214 11.07 -21.34 -7.10
CA PHE A 214 12.18 -20.79 -7.89
C PHE A 214 13.53 -20.99 -7.23
N THR A 215 14.59 -20.88 -8.05
CA THR A 215 15.96 -20.59 -7.59
C THR A 215 16.57 -19.48 -8.43
N ASN A 216 17.41 -18.65 -7.81
CA ASN A 216 18.25 -17.69 -8.49
C ASN A 216 19.65 -17.70 -7.89
N THR A 217 20.53 -18.48 -8.49
CA THR A 217 21.95 -18.58 -8.12
C THR A 217 22.87 -17.78 -9.04
N LYS A 218 22.27 -17.03 -10.00
CA LYS A 218 23.04 -16.21 -10.95
C LYS A 218 23.66 -15.01 -10.26
N THR A 219 24.79 -14.58 -10.79
CA THR A 219 25.39 -13.30 -10.40
C THR A 219 24.82 -12.18 -11.26
N PHE A 220 24.77 -10.98 -10.70
CA PHE A 220 24.34 -9.77 -11.40
C PHE A 220 25.17 -8.57 -10.96
N LYS A 221 25.19 -7.50 -11.76
CA LYS A 221 25.93 -6.27 -11.47
C LYS A 221 25.01 -5.21 -10.87
N VAL A 222 25.56 -4.41 -9.99
CA VAL A 222 24.86 -3.24 -9.45
C VAL A 222 24.81 -2.14 -10.51
N ASP A 223 23.60 -1.76 -10.92
CA ASP A 223 23.39 -0.62 -11.83
C ASP A 223 23.20 0.70 -11.06
N LYS A 224 22.55 0.66 -9.90
CA LYS A 224 22.41 1.79 -8.97
C LYS A 224 22.51 1.32 -7.52
N VAL A 225 22.99 2.19 -6.64
CA VAL A 225 22.97 1.99 -5.19
C VAL A 225 22.51 3.28 -4.50
N ALA A 226 21.60 3.16 -3.54
CA ALA A 226 21.12 4.27 -2.75
C ALA A 226 20.62 3.81 -1.38
N LYS A 227 20.53 4.77 -0.44
CA LYS A 227 19.81 4.56 0.81
C LYS A 227 18.39 5.06 0.62
N VAL A 228 17.43 4.16 0.60
CA VAL A 228 16.00 4.44 0.38
C VAL A 228 15.25 4.08 1.66
N ASN A 229 14.53 5.03 2.23
CA ASN A 229 13.80 4.85 3.49
C ASN A 229 14.65 4.23 4.62
N GLY A 230 15.91 4.68 4.74
CA GLY A 230 16.83 4.19 5.77
C GLY A 230 17.55 2.89 5.44
N ILE A 231 17.16 2.16 4.39
CA ILE A 231 17.70 0.86 3.97
C ILE A 231 18.63 1.06 2.77
N TRP A 232 19.82 0.50 2.81
CA TRP A 232 20.69 0.45 1.64
C TRP A 232 20.17 -0.57 0.64
N GLN A 233 19.92 -0.13 -0.57
CA GLN A 233 19.37 -0.93 -1.67
C GLN A 233 20.20 -0.76 -2.94
N ILE A 234 20.08 -1.75 -3.81
CA ILE A 234 20.62 -1.73 -5.17
C ILE A 234 19.51 -1.91 -6.19
N LEU A 235 19.71 -1.43 -7.41
CA LEU A 235 18.95 -1.80 -8.58
C LEU A 235 19.84 -2.59 -9.54
N ASN A 236 19.26 -3.62 -10.14
CA ASN A 236 19.80 -4.29 -11.31
C ASN A 236 18.74 -4.28 -12.42
N TYR A 237 19.04 -3.64 -13.54
CA TYR A 237 18.09 -3.46 -14.63
C TYR A 237 17.64 -4.77 -15.28
N SER A 238 18.52 -5.78 -15.33
CA SER A 238 18.13 -7.09 -15.85
C SER A 238 17.14 -7.81 -14.96
N LEU A 239 17.37 -7.78 -13.64
CA LEU A 239 16.45 -8.36 -12.65
C LEU A 239 15.13 -7.61 -12.62
N ALA A 240 15.13 -6.31 -12.82
CA ALA A 240 13.92 -5.49 -12.81
C ALA A 240 13.13 -5.50 -14.15
N GLY A 241 13.73 -6.06 -15.22
CA GLY A 241 13.09 -6.09 -16.54
C GLY A 241 13.36 -4.88 -17.42
N GLY A 242 14.18 -3.91 -16.97
CA GLY A 242 14.54 -2.74 -17.77
C GLY A 242 15.14 -1.59 -16.98
N LYS A 243 15.48 -0.51 -17.68
CA LYS A 243 16.09 0.69 -17.08
C LYS A 243 15.08 1.57 -16.33
N ASP A 244 13.79 1.30 -16.49
CA ASP A 244 12.69 1.98 -15.78
C ASP A 244 12.46 1.39 -14.38
N ALA A 245 13.43 0.60 -13.88
CA ALA A 245 13.43 0.04 -12.54
C ALA A 245 13.26 1.13 -11.47
N ASP A 246 12.31 0.90 -10.57
CA ASP A 246 11.96 1.81 -9.49
C ASP A 246 12.43 1.28 -8.12
N TRP A 247 12.87 2.17 -7.25
CA TRP A 247 13.38 1.82 -5.93
C TRP A 247 12.33 1.18 -5.03
N THR A 248 11.07 1.54 -5.19
CA THR A 248 9.97 1.07 -4.33
C THR A 248 9.46 -0.30 -4.74
N THR A 249 9.65 -0.69 -5.99
CA THR A 249 9.17 -1.96 -6.55
C THR A 249 10.27 -2.97 -6.85
N ASN A 250 11.46 -2.50 -7.23
CA ASN A 250 12.57 -3.34 -7.69
C ASN A 250 13.83 -3.18 -6.84
N GLY A 251 13.80 -2.33 -5.81
CA GLY A 251 14.93 -2.11 -4.92
C GLY A 251 15.27 -3.36 -4.13
N ILE A 252 16.50 -3.85 -4.25
CA ILE A 252 16.99 -5.04 -3.59
C ILE A 252 17.79 -4.64 -2.37
N PRO A 253 17.35 -4.93 -1.13
CA PRO A 253 18.09 -4.65 0.09
C PRO A 253 19.45 -5.36 0.10
N LEU A 254 20.47 -4.70 0.61
CA LEU A 254 21.82 -5.30 0.67
C LEU A 254 21.89 -6.53 1.57
N ASP A 255 20.99 -6.65 2.54
CA ASP A 255 20.99 -7.77 3.49
C ASP A 255 20.56 -9.11 2.87
N ILE A 256 19.90 -9.08 1.70
CA ILE A 256 19.46 -10.30 1.01
C ILE A 256 20.43 -10.75 -0.09
N VAL A 257 21.55 -10.05 -0.27
CA VAL A 257 22.56 -10.33 -1.31
C VAL A 257 23.97 -10.32 -0.74
N ASP A 258 24.85 -11.10 -1.36
CA ASP A 258 26.29 -11.11 -1.07
C ASP A 258 27.02 -10.28 -2.12
N ASN A 259 27.91 -9.39 -1.71
CA ASN A 259 28.81 -8.67 -2.61
C ASN A 259 30.07 -9.49 -2.87
N LEU A 260 30.16 -10.05 -4.07
CA LEU A 260 31.27 -10.91 -4.48
C LEU A 260 32.53 -10.12 -4.87
N THR A 261 32.39 -8.83 -5.17
CA THR A 261 33.53 -7.96 -5.54
C THR A 261 34.23 -7.39 -4.32
N ARG A 262 33.46 -6.98 -3.30
CA ARG A 262 33.98 -6.21 -2.16
C ARG A 262 33.76 -6.86 -0.81
N GLY A 263 33.01 -7.96 -0.73
CA GLY A 263 32.64 -8.56 0.53
C GLY A 263 31.85 -7.58 1.40
N MET A 264 32.36 -7.29 2.60
CA MET A 264 31.72 -6.37 3.57
C MET A 264 32.00 -4.88 3.34
N ALA A 265 32.82 -4.53 2.36
CA ALA A 265 33.09 -3.11 2.04
C ALA A 265 31.87 -2.46 1.38
N PRO A 266 31.70 -1.12 1.46
CA PRO A 266 30.55 -0.43 0.89
C PRO A 266 30.34 -0.76 -0.59
N THR A 267 29.13 -1.20 -0.92
CA THR A 267 28.71 -1.56 -2.27
C THR A 267 28.73 -0.35 -3.21
N ARG A 268 29.16 -0.57 -4.45
CA ARG A 268 29.25 0.44 -5.51
C ARG A 268 28.62 -0.05 -6.79
N VAL A 269 28.26 0.87 -7.67
CA VAL A 269 27.87 0.57 -9.05
C VAL A 269 28.96 -0.26 -9.74
N GLY A 270 28.56 -1.31 -10.45
CA GLY A 270 29.42 -2.26 -11.13
C GLY A 270 29.88 -3.45 -10.28
N ASP A 271 29.67 -3.45 -8.96
CA ASP A 271 29.97 -4.60 -8.12
C ASP A 271 29.12 -5.81 -8.55
N VAL A 272 29.69 -6.99 -8.43
CA VAL A 272 29.02 -8.26 -8.73
C VAL A 272 28.37 -8.78 -7.44
N MET A 273 27.09 -9.07 -7.54
CA MET A 273 26.25 -9.56 -6.44
C MET A 273 25.65 -10.92 -6.78
N LYS A 274 25.19 -11.62 -5.78
CA LYS A 274 24.24 -12.76 -5.88
C LYS A 274 23.28 -12.71 -4.71
N PHE A 275 22.11 -13.33 -4.84
CA PHE A 275 21.27 -13.57 -3.66
C PHE A 275 22.02 -14.48 -2.69
N ASN A 276 21.97 -14.17 -1.40
CA ASN A 276 22.61 -15.01 -0.39
C ASN A 276 21.85 -16.36 -0.23
N ALA A 277 22.43 -17.29 0.51
CA ALA A 277 21.90 -18.65 0.61
C ALA A 277 20.47 -18.75 1.18
N LEU A 278 20.05 -17.77 1.97
CA LEU A 278 18.69 -17.74 2.55
C LEU A 278 17.64 -17.29 1.52
N TYR A 279 18.02 -16.46 0.53
CA TYR A 279 17.10 -15.80 -0.39
C TYR A 279 17.30 -16.17 -1.86
N ASN A 280 18.22 -17.08 -2.18
CA ASN A 280 18.45 -17.53 -3.55
C ASN A 280 17.45 -18.59 -4.04
N HIS A 281 16.49 -18.96 -3.23
CA HIS A 281 15.40 -19.89 -3.54
C HIS A 281 14.16 -19.55 -2.70
N GLY A 282 12.99 -19.97 -3.15
CA GLY A 282 11.74 -19.70 -2.45
C GLY A 282 10.52 -19.97 -3.30
N THR A 283 9.46 -19.24 -3.01
CA THR A 283 8.17 -19.33 -3.69
C THR A 283 7.84 -17.98 -4.33
N ILE A 284 7.29 -18.01 -5.54
CA ILE A 284 6.73 -16.81 -6.16
C ILE A 284 5.38 -16.54 -5.51
N ASP A 285 5.20 -15.34 -4.99
CA ASP A 285 3.99 -14.92 -4.27
C ASP A 285 2.97 -14.24 -5.19
N LYS A 286 3.45 -13.52 -6.20
CA LYS A 286 2.62 -12.73 -7.11
C LYS A 286 3.08 -12.86 -8.56
N TYR A 287 2.14 -12.59 -9.49
CA TYR A 287 2.41 -12.59 -10.93
C TYR A 287 1.79 -11.37 -11.58
N ASP A 288 2.57 -10.70 -12.45
CA ASP A 288 2.05 -9.76 -13.42
C ASP A 288 2.33 -10.26 -14.83
N MET A 289 1.29 -10.81 -15.47
CA MET A 289 1.37 -11.37 -16.81
C MET A 289 1.70 -10.32 -17.89
N ASN A 290 1.34 -9.06 -17.64
CA ASN A 290 1.50 -8.00 -18.64
C ASN A 290 2.96 -7.54 -18.73
N SER A 291 3.65 -7.49 -17.61
CA SER A 291 5.05 -7.07 -17.52
C SER A 291 6.04 -8.23 -17.45
N ASN A 292 5.58 -9.50 -17.52
CA ASN A 292 6.39 -10.69 -17.28
C ASN A 292 7.14 -10.62 -15.96
N ALA A 293 6.48 -10.08 -14.92
CA ALA A 293 7.08 -9.90 -13.62
C ALA A 293 6.55 -10.90 -12.59
N VAL A 294 7.45 -11.33 -11.71
CA VAL A 294 7.16 -12.15 -10.52
C VAL A 294 7.48 -11.34 -9.28
N GLY A 295 6.55 -11.35 -8.32
CA GLY A 295 6.71 -10.73 -7.02
C GLY A 295 7.08 -11.76 -5.97
N ILE A 296 8.12 -11.49 -5.21
CA ILE A 296 8.61 -12.35 -4.12
C ILE A 296 8.59 -11.53 -2.83
N ILE A 297 8.00 -12.09 -1.79
CA ILE A 297 7.98 -11.46 -0.46
C ILE A 297 9.27 -11.81 0.28
N PHE A 298 10.00 -10.79 0.69
CA PHE A 298 11.23 -10.91 1.47
C PHE A 298 11.01 -10.37 2.89
N ASP A 299 10.45 -11.19 3.78
CA ASP A 299 10.26 -10.89 5.20
C ASP A 299 9.90 -9.40 5.47
N GLN A 300 10.76 -8.70 6.21
CA GLN A 300 10.58 -7.27 6.56
C GLN A 300 10.69 -6.30 5.38
N TYR A 301 11.15 -6.75 4.21
CA TYR A 301 11.32 -5.86 3.04
C TYR A 301 10.08 -5.82 2.15
N GLY A 302 9.10 -6.69 2.43
CA GLY A 302 7.88 -6.79 1.62
C GLY A 302 8.14 -7.41 0.25
N ILE A 303 7.25 -7.11 -0.70
CA ILE A 303 7.32 -7.67 -2.04
C ILE A 303 8.28 -6.89 -2.92
N ILE A 304 9.17 -7.65 -3.60
CA ILE A 304 10.07 -7.10 -4.62
C ILE A 304 9.71 -7.76 -5.95
N TRP A 305 9.57 -6.94 -6.99
CA TRP A 305 9.20 -7.41 -8.30
C TRP A 305 10.41 -7.60 -9.21
N PHE A 306 10.43 -8.73 -9.91
CA PHE A 306 11.52 -9.15 -10.78
C PHE A 306 10.99 -9.62 -12.12
N ASN A 307 11.81 -9.51 -13.16
CA ASN A 307 11.55 -10.15 -14.43
C ASN A 307 11.62 -11.69 -14.26
N ALA A 308 10.56 -12.38 -14.64
CA ALA A 308 10.41 -13.83 -14.52
C ALA A 308 11.53 -14.62 -15.23
N ASP A 309 12.08 -14.08 -16.33
CA ASP A 309 13.14 -14.72 -17.11
C ASP A 309 14.48 -14.83 -16.36
N GLN A 310 14.63 -14.10 -15.25
CA GLN A 310 15.84 -14.11 -14.44
C GLN A 310 15.84 -15.23 -13.40
N PHE A 311 14.75 -15.91 -13.20
CA PHE A 311 14.60 -16.98 -12.23
C PHE A 311 14.49 -18.35 -12.90
N ILE A 312 15.00 -19.36 -12.22
CA ILE A 312 14.92 -20.76 -12.65
C ILE A 312 13.84 -21.42 -11.82
N LYS A 313 12.93 -22.10 -12.49
CA LYS A 313 11.91 -22.93 -11.85
C LYS A 313 12.55 -24.16 -11.20
N LEU A 314 12.09 -24.48 -9.98
CA LEU A 314 12.43 -25.72 -9.26
C LEU A 314 11.33 -26.76 -9.41
#